data_8d97c645383576792ca2d2c64b5c5d23
#
_entry.id   8d97c645383576792ca2d2c64b5c5d23
#
_cell.length_a   1.000
_cell.length_b   1.000
_cell.length_c   1.000
_cell.angle_alpha   90.00
_cell.angle_beta   90.00
_cell.angle_gamma   90.00
#
_symmetry.space_group_name_H-M   'P 1'
#
loop_
_entity.id
_entity.type
_entity.pdbx_description
1 polymer ?
#
loop_
_entity_poly.entity_id
_entity_poly.type
_entity_poly.pdbx_seq_one_letter_code
_entity_poly.pdbx_strand_id
1 'polypeptide(L)'
;LKAAGYNYMGNEPMYSGITGQELRADIYLGVVYYQRLRHMVNDKFQVRTTGPVHALTRQPVKGRKRAGGIRFGEMERDALLAHGTSFLLQDRLLNCSDYTTAFVCRTCGSLISLSYDEAAGMALPGLGTSVQTIERGTPQGGAPLGPNGEYCRVCRATREAEAAAAGDEEKPSFQSLGSAQSVTVPSSCVVARPAGDLDVIAVPYVLKYLVAELAAMGLRMRFQVAG
;
A
#
# COMPACT_ATOMS: atom_id res chain seq x y z
N LEU A 1 -14.09 -61.45 1.83
CA LEU A 1 -15.48 -61.30 1.38
C LEU A 1 -16.39 -62.39 1.98
N LYS A 2 -16.11 -63.66 1.79
CA LYS A 2 -16.93 -64.75 2.37
C LYS A 2 -17.13 -64.66 3.89
N ALA A 3 -16.08 -64.32 4.65
CA ALA A 3 -16.15 -64.14 6.10
C ALA A 3 -17.05 -62.94 6.52
N ALA A 4 -17.26 -61.99 5.64
CA ALA A 4 -18.12 -60.82 5.83
C ALA A 4 -19.54 -61.01 5.24
N GLY A 5 -19.86 -62.21 4.73
CA GLY A 5 -21.17 -62.54 4.17
C GLY A 5 -21.38 -62.16 2.71
N TYR A 6 -20.34 -61.75 2.00
CA TYR A 6 -20.42 -61.36 0.58
C TYR A 6 -19.99 -62.51 -0.34
N ASN A 7 -20.45 -62.46 -1.60
CA ASN A 7 -20.01 -63.37 -2.62
C ASN A 7 -18.49 -63.30 -2.83
N TYR A 8 -17.83 -64.44 -3.06
CA TYR A 8 -16.39 -64.49 -3.30
C TYR A 8 -15.96 -63.69 -4.52
N MET A 9 -16.76 -63.70 -5.57
CA MET A 9 -16.51 -62.94 -6.82
C MET A 9 -16.86 -61.45 -6.68
N GLY A 10 -17.51 -61.05 -5.63
CA GLY A 10 -17.94 -59.66 -5.43
C GLY A 10 -19.16 -59.22 -6.23
N ASN A 11 -19.82 -60.19 -6.92
CA ASN A 11 -21.01 -59.93 -7.69
C ASN A 11 -22.24 -60.11 -6.84
N GLU A 12 -23.08 -59.10 -6.73
CA GLU A 12 -24.33 -59.15 -5.97
C GLU A 12 -25.51 -58.73 -6.86
N PRO A 13 -26.64 -59.47 -6.83
CA PRO A 13 -27.83 -59.09 -7.55
C PRO A 13 -28.43 -57.81 -6.94
N MET A 14 -28.64 -56.81 -7.74
CA MET A 14 -29.25 -55.55 -7.35
C MET A 14 -30.59 -55.35 -8.05
N TYR A 15 -31.53 -54.74 -7.37
CA TYR A 15 -32.87 -54.45 -7.87
C TYR A 15 -33.11 -52.97 -7.98
N SER A 16 -33.77 -52.58 -9.05
CA SER A 16 -34.15 -51.18 -9.25
C SER A 16 -35.19 -50.75 -8.21
N GLY A 17 -34.93 -49.71 -7.44
CA GLY A 17 -35.87 -49.16 -6.48
C GLY A 17 -37.12 -48.53 -7.10
N ILE A 18 -37.13 -48.27 -8.42
CA ILE A 18 -38.27 -47.70 -9.15
C ILE A 18 -39.15 -48.79 -9.75
N THR A 19 -38.56 -49.75 -10.46
CA THR A 19 -39.28 -50.78 -11.23
C THR A 19 -39.39 -52.10 -10.50
N GLY A 20 -38.60 -52.34 -9.47
CA GLY A 20 -38.50 -53.63 -8.77
C GLY A 20 -37.84 -54.72 -9.57
N GLN A 21 -37.34 -54.45 -10.78
CA GLN A 21 -36.67 -55.42 -11.65
C GLN A 21 -35.19 -55.56 -11.28
N GLU A 22 -34.66 -56.78 -11.41
CA GLU A 22 -33.26 -57.07 -11.28
C GLU A 22 -32.41 -56.31 -12.33
N LEU A 23 -31.33 -55.70 -11.89
CA LEU A 23 -30.39 -55.04 -12.80
C LEU A 23 -29.58 -56.09 -13.56
N ARG A 24 -29.60 -56.06 -14.91
CA ARG A 24 -28.84 -56.97 -15.77
C ARG A 24 -27.38 -56.56 -15.82
N ALA A 25 -26.70 -56.52 -14.68
CA ALA A 25 -25.30 -56.17 -14.58
C ALA A 25 -24.68 -56.81 -13.36
N ASP A 26 -23.44 -57.23 -13.47
CA ASP A 26 -22.64 -57.68 -12.32
C ASP A 26 -22.24 -56.48 -11.49
N ILE A 27 -22.95 -56.27 -10.41
CA ILE A 27 -22.68 -55.15 -9.52
C ILE A 27 -21.69 -55.59 -8.44
N TYR A 28 -20.54 -54.94 -8.38
CA TYR A 28 -19.58 -55.20 -7.33
C TYR A 28 -20.09 -54.64 -6.00
N LEU A 29 -20.18 -55.49 -4.99
CA LEU A 29 -20.45 -55.10 -3.62
C LEU A 29 -19.51 -55.84 -2.70
N GLY A 30 -18.79 -55.13 -1.85
CA GLY A 30 -17.83 -55.74 -0.93
C GLY A 30 -17.16 -54.71 -0.05
N VAL A 31 -16.18 -55.16 0.72
CA VAL A 31 -15.41 -54.31 1.61
C VAL A 31 -14.37 -53.55 0.77
N VAL A 32 -14.37 -52.25 0.88
CA VAL A 32 -13.36 -51.36 0.23
C VAL A 32 -12.54 -50.66 1.31
N TYR A 33 -11.26 -50.53 1.04
CA TYR A 33 -10.39 -49.72 1.89
C TYR A 33 -10.63 -48.24 1.62
N TYR A 34 -10.89 -47.49 2.67
CA TYR A 34 -10.93 -46.04 2.56
C TYR A 34 -10.23 -45.36 3.73
N GLN A 35 -9.77 -44.15 3.53
CA GLN A 35 -9.01 -43.44 4.52
C GLN A 35 -9.65 -42.07 4.78
N ARG A 36 -9.84 -41.72 6.06
CA ARG A 36 -10.26 -40.39 6.48
C ARG A 36 -9.09 -39.42 6.28
N LEU A 37 -9.31 -38.37 5.54
CA LEU A 37 -8.30 -37.32 5.31
C LEU A 37 -8.24 -36.35 6.50
N ARG A 38 -7.04 -35.84 6.78
CA ARG A 38 -6.80 -34.91 7.89
C ARG A 38 -7.22 -33.47 7.58
N HIS A 39 -7.75 -33.19 6.43
CA HIS A 39 -8.07 -31.84 6.00
C HIS A 39 -9.26 -31.29 6.81
N MET A 40 -8.94 -30.70 7.97
CA MET A 40 -9.93 -30.09 8.87
C MET A 40 -10.05 -28.60 8.62
N VAL A 41 -11.19 -28.02 8.97
CA VAL A 41 -11.44 -26.58 8.83
C VAL A 41 -10.42 -25.76 9.60
N ASN A 42 -10.04 -26.18 10.82
CA ASN A 42 -9.04 -25.51 11.64
C ASN A 42 -7.67 -25.35 10.97
N ASP A 43 -7.37 -26.19 9.98
CA ASP A 43 -6.12 -26.10 9.24
C ASP A 43 -6.20 -25.22 8.00
N LYS A 44 -7.38 -24.74 7.61
CA LYS A 44 -7.62 -24.04 6.34
C LYS A 44 -8.09 -22.61 6.51
N PHE A 45 -8.64 -22.22 7.65
CA PHE A 45 -9.09 -20.84 7.85
C PHE A 45 -7.90 -19.89 8.05
N GLN A 46 -8.07 -18.66 7.60
CA GLN A 46 -7.12 -17.58 7.81
C GLN A 46 -7.88 -16.29 8.13
N VAL A 47 -7.48 -15.61 9.21
CA VAL A 47 -8.04 -14.35 9.66
C VAL A 47 -6.90 -13.43 10.09
N ARG A 48 -6.99 -12.17 9.74
CA ARG A 48 -6.05 -11.14 10.19
C ARG A 48 -6.81 -9.84 10.48
N THR A 49 -6.54 -9.25 11.61
CA THR A 49 -6.89 -7.85 11.93
C THR A 49 -5.68 -6.96 11.71
N THR A 50 -4.70 -7.04 12.60
CA THR A 50 -3.38 -6.38 12.52
C THR A 50 -2.29 -7.44 12.66
N GLY A 51 -1.09 -7.17 12.16
CA GLY A 51 0.00 -8.15 12.27
C GLY A 51 1.26 -7.68 11.56
N PRO A 52 2.25 -8.56 11.39
CA PRO A 52 3.52 -8.23 10.77
C PRO A 52 3.35 -7.75 9.33
N VAL A 53 4.16 -6.76 8.95
CA VAL A 53 4.20 -6.19 7.62
C VAL A 53 5.57 -6.42 6.99
N HIS A 54 5.62 -6.36 5.67
CA HIS A 54 6.88 -6.46 4.94
C HIS A 54 7.71 -5.19 5.15
N ALA A 55 9.00 -5.34 5.48
CA ALA A 55 9.87 -4.20 5.82
C ALA A 55 9.97 -3.15 4.71
N LEU A 56 10.03 -3.59 3.45
CA LEU A 56 10.23 -2.71 2.30
C LEU A 56 8.92 -2.04 1.81
N THR A 57 7.86 -2.83 1.61
CA THR A 57 6.60 -2.36 1.03
C THR A 57 5.56 -1.95 2.06
N ARG A 58 5.78 -2.29 3.33
CA ARG A 58 4.84 -2.14 4.45
C ARG A 58 3.47 -2.77 4.22
N GLN A 59 3.37 -3.65 3.24
CA GLN A 59 2.17 -4.45 3.00
C GLN A 59 2.11 -5.63 3.97
N PRO A 60 0.92 -6.16 4.31
CA PRO A 60 0.77 -7.36 5.11
C PRO A 60 1.57 -8.53 4.53
N VAL A 61 2.29 -9.26 5.37
CA VAL A 61 3.00 -10.48 4.93
C VAL A 61 2.02 -11.56 4.51
N LYS A 62 2.45 -12.48 3.66
CA LYS A 62 1.68 -13.65 3.25
C LYS A 62 1.89 -14.82 4.22
N GLY A 63 0.88 -15.67 4.33
CA GLY A 63 0.97 -16.94 5.03
C GLY A 63 0.25 -16.98 6.37
N ARG A 64 -0.58 -18.00 6.54
CA ARG A 64 -1.40 -18.24 7.72
C ARG A 64 -0.57 -18.36 9.02
N LYS A 65 0.53 -19.11 8.98
CA LYS A 65 1.42 -19.35 10.13
C LYS A 65 2.11 -18.07 10.65
N ARG A 66 2.23 -17.04 9.81
CA ARG A 66 2.86 -15.76 10.14
C ARG A 66 1.84 -14.65 10.42
N ALA A 67 0.58 -15.00 10.73
CA ALA A 67 -0.50 -14.04 10.88
C ALA A 67 -0.60 -13.08 9.67
N GLY A 68 -0.39 -13.61 8.48
CA GLY A 68 -0.41 -12.86 7.24
C GLY A 68 -1.81 -12.54 6.74
N GLY A 69 -1.89 -11.60 5.82
CA GLY A 69 -3.13 -11.23 5.13
C GLY A 69 -3.48 -12.18 3.98
N ILE A 70 -4.68 -12.00 3.47
CA ILE A 70 -5.18 -12.68 2.27
C ILE A 70 -4.92 -11.75 1.08
N ARG A 71 -4.46 -12.32 -0.04
CA ARG A 71 -4.22 -11.54 -1.26
C ARG A 71 -5.55 -11.10 -1.87
N PHE A 72 -5.67 -9.81 -2.10
CA PHE A 72 -6.70 -9.22 -2.94
C PHE A 72 -6.12 -9.06 -4.36
N GLY A 73 -6.47 -9.98 -5.28
CA GLY A 73 -5.87 -10.06 -6.61
C GLY A 73 -6.54 -9.14 -7.64
N GLU A 74 -6.05 -9.21 -8.87
CA GLU A 74 -6.58 -8.43 -9.99
C GLU A 74 -8.02 -8.78 -10.31
N MET A 75 -8.37 -10.06 -10.25
CA MET A 75 -9.72 -10.54 -10.56
C MET A 75 -10.75 -10.03 -9.54
N GLU A 76 -10.39 -10.00 -8.28
CA GLU A 76 -11.22 -9.44 -7.21
C GLU A 76 -11.38 -7.92 -7.38
N ARG A 77 -10.31 -7.21 -7.76
CA ARG A 77 -10.37 -5.79 -8.12
C ARG A 77 -11.33 -5.56 -9.30
N ASP A 78 -11.24 -6.36 -10.35
CA ASP A 78 -12.07 -6.24 -11.55
C ASP A 78 -13.56 -6.43 -11.22
N ALA A 79 -13.88 -7.39 -10.35
CA ALA A 79 -15.23 -7.59 -9.87
C ALA A 79 -15.78 -6.36 -9.13
N LEU A 80 -15.00 -5.76 -8.24
CA LEU A 80 -15.41 -4.56 -7.52
C LEU A 80 -15.54 -3.33 -8.44
N LEU A 81 -14.69 -3.21 -9.45
CA LEU A 81 -14.80 -2.16 -10.45
C LEU A 81 -16.09 -2.30 -11.26
N ALA A 82 -16.43 -3.52 -11.68
CA ALA A 82 -17.66 -3.80 -12.43
C ALA A 82 -18.92 -3.46 -11.61
N HIS A 83 -18.88 -3.65 -10.28
CA HIS A 83 -19.96 -3.28 -9.37
C HIS A 83 -19.99 -1.78 -9.02
N GLY A 84 -18.97 -1.00 -9.36
CA GLY A 84 -18.89 0.43 -9.04
C GLY A 84 -18.67 0.75 -7.56
N THR A 85 -18.15 -0.18 -6.77
CA THR A 85 -17.95 -0.06 -5.32
C THR A 85 -16.65 0.66 -4.99
N SER A 86 -16.55 1.96 -5.25
CA SER A 86 -15.33 2.76 -5.07
C SER A 86 -14.83 2.81 -3.63
N PHE A 87 -15.74 2.98 -2.65
CA PHE A 87 -15.39 3.00 -1.23
C PHE A 87 -14.74 1.69 -0.78
N LEU A 88 -15.33 0.54 -1.13
CA LEU A 88 -14.79 -0.77 -0.77
C LEU A 88 -13.42 -1.00 -1.43
N LEU A 89 -13.27 -0.56 -2.67
CA LEU A 89 -12.01 -0.67 -3.40
C LEU A 89 -10.91 0.15 -2.70
N GLN A 90 -11.18 1.39 -2.34
CA GLN A 90 -10.25 2.23 -1.59
C GLN A 90 -9.89 1.63 -0.24
N ASP A 91 -10.88 1.10 0.49
CA ASP A 91 -10.66 0.47 1.79
C ASP A 91 -9.72 -0.74 1.67
N ARG A 92 -9.97 -1.64 0.72
CA ARG A 92 -9.17 -2.86 0.54
C ARG A 92 -7.78 -2.62 -0.01
N LEU A 93 -7.61 -1.69 -0.95
CA LEU A 93 -6.33 -1.42 -1.60
C LEU A 93 -5.46 -0.40 -0.86
N LEU A 94 -6.05 0.50 -0.09
CA LEU A 94 -5.33 1.53 0.63
C LEU A 94 -5.41 1.35 2.15
N ASN A 95 -6.59 1.54 2.74
CA ASN A 95 -6.76 1.65 4.19
C ASN A 95 -6.36 0.37 4.94
N CYS A 96 -6.74 -0.79 4.42
CA CYS A 96 -6.42 -2.10 5.02
C CYS A 96 -5.08 -2.69 4.54
N SER A 97 -4.33 -2.00 3.69
CA SER A 97 -3.07 -2.47 3.14
C SER A 97 -1.89 -1.69 3.71
N ASP A 98 -1.43 -0.68 2.99
CA ASP A 98 -0.22 0.08 3.28
C ASP A 98 -0.47 1.59 3.36
N TYR A 99 -1.59 1.97 3.96
CA TYR A 99 -1.93 3.38 4.18
C TYR A 99 -0.79 4.13 4.88
N THR A 100 -0.41 5.26 4.34
CA THR A 100 0.53 6.19 4.95
C THR A 100 0.22 7.61 4.54
N THR A 101 0.70 8.56 5.32
CA THR A 101 0.70 9.97 4.94
C THR A 101 2.06 10.35 4.36
N ALA A 102 2.06 11.22 3.38
CA ALA A 102 3.28 11.74 2.77
C ALA A 102 3.12 13.23 2.47
N PHE A 103 4.24 13.93 2.45
CA PHE A 103 4.28 15.34 2.10
C PHE A 103 4.57 15.51 0.62
N VAL A 104 3.84 16.39 -0.02
CA VAL A 104 4.06 16.81 -1.40
C VAL A 104 4.35 18.30 -1.45
N CYS A 105 5.40 18.67 -2.13
CA CYS A 105 5.70 20.07 -2.36
C CYS A 105 4.80 20.63 -3.47
N ARG A 106 4.06 21.71 -3.20
CA ARG A 106 3.20 22.39 -4.20
C ARG A 106 3.99 22.97 -5.36
N THR A 107 5.18 23.48 -5.08
CA THR A 107 6.02 24.16 -6.09
C THR A 107 6.65 23.17 -7.07
N CYS A 108 7.37 22.14 -6.58
CA CYS A 108 8.11 21.23 -7.45
C CYS A 108 7.43 19.87 -7.66
N GLY A 109 6.35 19.58 -6.93
CA GLY A 109 5.62 18.30 -7.01
C GLY A 109 6.41 17.09 -6.49
N SER A 110 7.42 17.29 -5.65
CA SER A 110 8.24 16.20 -5.15
C SER A 110 7.62 15.56 -3.91
N LEU A 111 7.66 14.22 -3.87
CA LEU A 111 7.21 13.40 -2.74
C LEU A 111 8.37 12.99 -1.82
N ILE A 112 9.61 12.95 -2.33
CA ILE A 112 10.78 12.40 -1.63
C ILE A 112 11.80 13.46 -1.19
N SER A 113 11.62 14.71 -1.58
CA SER A 113 12.58 15.79 -1.32
C SER A 113 12.41 16.49 0.03
N LEU A 114 11.60 15.91 0.92
CA LEU A 114 11.33 16.46 2.23
C LEU A 114 12.57 16.39 3.14
N SER A 115 12.83 17.45 3.88
CA SER A 115 13.80 17.50 4.95
C SER A 115 13.22 18.27 6.14
N TYR A 116 13.86 18.12 7.28
CA TYR A 116 13.50 18.79 8.52
C TYR A 116 14.62 19.74 8.94
N ASP A 117 14.26 20.91 9.41
CA ASP A 117 15.20 21.80 10.07
C ASP A 117 15.15 21.52 11.58
N GLU A 118 16.20 20.88 12.10
CA GLU A 118 16.27 20.48 13.52
C GLU A 118 16.22 21.70 14.46
N ALA A 119 16.69 22.85 13.99
CA ALA A 119 16.65 24.09 14.79
C ALA A 119 15.22 24.66 14.91
N ALA A 120 14.35 24.40 13.95
CA ALA A 120 12.96 24.87 13.97
C ALA A 120 11.99 23.86 14.61
N GLY A 121 12.36 22.56 14.61
CA GLY A 121 11.48 21.44 15.00
C GLY A 121 11.55 21.06 16.49
N MET A 122 12.33 21.71 17.32
CA MET A 122 12.57 21.29 18.72
C MET A 122 11.57 21.82 19.73
N ALA A 123 10.38 22.23 19.31
CA ALA A 123 9.25 22.45 20.22
C ALA A 123 8.41 21.15 20.31
N LEU A 124 8.92 20.14 21.00
CA LEU A 124 8.10 19.00 21.45
C LEU A 124 7.06 19.53 22.47
N PRO A 125 5.77 19.47 22.17
CA PRO A 125 4.76 19.84 23.14
C PRO A 125 4.77 18.78 24.26
N GLY A 126 5.31 19.11 25.42
CA GLY A 126 5.16 18.30 26.62
C GLY A 126 6.40 18.02 27.46
N LEU A 127 7.61 18.37 27.04
CA LEU A 127 8.78 18.32 27.92
C LEU A 127 9.28 19.76 28.17
N GLY A 128 8.97 20.30 29.34
CA GLY A 128 9.35 21.63 29.76
C GLY A 128 10.86 21.79 29.94
N THR A 129 11.58 21.93 28.84
CA THR A 129 12.92 22.50 28.85
C THR A 129 12.82 23.81 28.07
N SER A 130 12.86 24.91 28.82
CA SER A 130 13.04 26.25 28.32
C SER A 130 14.38 26.36 27.56
N VAL A 131 14.38 25.98 26.30
CA VAL A 131 15.44 26.36 25.37
C VAL A 131 15.16 27.81 25.00
N GLN A 132 15.99 28.73 25.45
CA GLN A 132 15.98 30.13 25.05
C GLN A 132 15.94 30.19 23.52
N THR A 133 14.86 30.73 23.03
CA THR A 133 14.71 31.07 21.61
C THR A 133 15.81 32.09 21.27
N ILE A 134 16.92 31.61 20.73
CA ILE A 134 17.87 32.51 20.07
C ILE A 134 17.09 33.04 18.89
N GLU A 135 16.75 34.32 18.95
CA GLU A 135 16.25 35.09 17.81
C GLU A 135 17.32 35.10 16.72
N ARG A 136 17.43 33.99 15.99
CA ARG A 136 18.11 34.00 14.70
C ARG A 136 17.14 34.61 13.74
N GLY A 137 17.50 35.84 13.32
CA GLY A 137 16.76 36.52 12.26
C GLY A 137 16.43 35.58 11.13
N THR A 138 15.18 35.60 10.69
CA THR A 138 14.71 34.88 9.53
C THR A 138 15.72 34.99 8.42
N PRO A 139 16.31 33.90 7.89
CA PRO A 139 17.18 33.99 6.75
C PRO A 139 16.37 34.64 5.62
N GLN A 140 16.78 35.84 5.20
CA GLN A 140 16.15 36.53 4.10
C GLN A 140 16.24 35.61 2.88
N GLY A 141 15.09 35.10 2.40
CA GLY A 141 15.00 34.17 1.27
C GLY A 141 14.70 32.69 1.59
N GLY A 142 14.55 32.33 2.85
CA GLY A 142 14.20 30.95 3.22
C GLY A 142 12.83 30.51 2.71
N ALA A 143 12.72 29.27 2.19
CA ALA A 143 11.44 28.67 1.86
C ALA A 143 10.55 28.62 3.13
N PRO A 144 9.23 28.84 3.02
CA PRO A 144 8.34 28.74 4.15
C PRO A 144 8.43 27.33 4.74
N LEU A 145 8.71 27.25 6.05
CA LEU A 145 8.78 26.02 6.79
C LEU A 145 7.37 25.55 7.14
N GLY A 146 7.14 24.24 7.12
CA GLY A 146 5.96 23.63 7.71
C GLY A 146 5.94 23.77 9.23
N PRO A 147 4.84 23.40 9.90
CA PRO A 147 4.62 23.63 11.33
C PRO A 147 5.66 22.99 12.25
N ASN A 148 6.34 21.93 11.79
CA ASN A 148 7.41 21.24 12.53
C ASN A 148 8.79 21.45 11.88
N GLY A 149 8.96 22.48 11.08
CA GLY A 149 10.23 22.75 10.39
C GLY A 149 10.45 21.93 9.12
N GLU A 150 9.39 21.32 8.55
CA GLU A 150 9.49 20.60 7.28
C GLU A 150 9.68 21.55 6.11
N TYR A 151 10.54 21.19 5.16
CA TYR A 151 10.75 21.93 3.94
C TYR A 151 11.16 21.04 2.76
N CYS A 152 10.94 21.54 1.55
CA CYS A 152 11.40 20.88 0.33
C CYS A 152 12.86 21.24 0.02
N ARG A 153 13.76 20.28 0.11
CA ARG A 153 15.22 20.49 -0.16
C ARG A 153 15.48 21.03 -1.55
N VAL A 154 14.76 20.55 -2.56
CA VAL A 154 14.96 20.99 -3.94
C VAL A 154 14.58 22.45 -4.10
N CYS A 155 13.39 22.86 -3.61
CA CYS A 155 12.95 24.23 -3.71
C CYS A 155 13.81 25.19 -2.88
N ARG A 156 14.27 24.76 -1.71
CA ARG A 156 15.17 25.55 -0.87
C ARG A 156 16.51 25.77 -1.57
N ALA A 157 17.13 24.70 -2.08
CA ALA A 157 18.40 24.82 -2.79
C ALA A 157 18.28 25.69 -4.06
N THR A 158 17.15 25.63 -4.78
CA THR A 158 16.91 26.48 -5.94
C THR A 158 16.80 27.95 -5.54
N ARG A 159 16.05 28.27 -4.47
CA ARG A 159 15.93 29.65 -3.96
C ARG A 159 17.24 30.19 -3.41
N GLU A 160 18.01 29.35 -2.71
CA GLU A 160 19.36 29.75 -2.23
C GLU A 160 20.31 30.02 -3.38
N ALA A 161 20.27 29.23 -4.46
CA ALA A 161 21.04 29.44 -5.66
C ALA A 161 20.62 30.73 -6.41
N GLU A 162 19.30 30.98 -6.53
CA GLU A 162 18.74 32.19 -7.12
C GLU A 162 19.11 33.45 -6.30
N ALA A 163 19.09 33.35 -4.97
CA ALA A 163 19.48 34.43 -4.08
C ALA A 163 20.99 34.70 -4.17
N ALA A 164 21.82 33.68 -4.32
CA ALA A 164 23.26 33.82 -4.52
C ALA A 164 23.60 34.44 -5.91
N ALA A 165 22.82 34.07 -6.94
CA ALA A 165 22.99 34.59 -8.30
C ALA A 165 22.46 36.03 -8.48
N ALA A 166 21.58 36.51 -7.61
CA ALA A 166 21.05 37.87 -7.67
C ALA A 166 22.12 38.96 -7.35
N GLY A 167 23.32 38.55 -6.94
CA GLY A 167 24.48 39.41 -6.79
C GLY A 167 25.32 39.61 -8.07
N ASP A 168 25.15 38.75 -9.09
CA ASP A 168 25.81 38.82 -10.39
C ASP A 168 24.75 38.66 -11.50
N GLU A 169 24.69 39.61 -12.42
CA GLU A 169 23.63 39.82 -13.43
C GLU A 169 23.49 38.71 -14.50
N GLU A 170 23.51 37.44 -14.18
CA GLU A 170 23.24 36.41 -15.19
C GLU A 170 22.34 35.32 -14.60
N LYS A 171 21.03 35.37 -14.94
CA LYS A 171 20.05 34.36 -14.57
C LYS A 171 20.37 33.04 -15.28
N PRO A 172 20.76 31.96 -14.58
CA PRO A 172 20.81 30.63 -15.20
C PRO A 172 19.40 30.19 -15.55
N SER A 173 19.07 30.15 -16.82
CA SER A 173 17.85 29.53 -17.31
C SER A 173 17.93 28.02 -17.05
N PHE A 174 17.22 27.57 -16.03
CA PHE A 174 17.05 26.13 -15.76
C PHE A 174 16.21 25.53 -16.90
N GLN A 175 16.89 25.03 -17.92
CA GLN A 175 16.23 24.24 -18.95
C GLN A 175 15.73 22.93 -18.34
N SER A 176 14.43 22.74 -18.39
CA SER A 176 13.75 21.50 -17.93
C SER A 176 14.26 20.30 -18.74
N LEU A 177 15.14 19.52 -18.16
CA LEU A 177 15.54 18.22 -18.70
C LEU A 177 14.35 17.24 -18.58
N GLY A 178 13.78 16.92 -19.73
CA GLY A 178 12.86 15.80 -19.89
C GLY A 178 11.39 16.13 -19.62
N SER A 179 10.51 15.47 -20.37
CA SER A 179 9.06 15.50 -20.20
C SER A 179 8.69 14.89 -18.85
N ALA A 180 8.47 15.73 -17.84
CA ALA A 180 7.98 15.27 -16.54
C ALA A 180 6.52 14.83 -16.69
N GLN A 181 6.23 13.56 -16.47
CA GLN A 181 4.86 13.11 -16.32
C GLN A 181 4.33 13.62 -14.98
N SER A 182 3.26 14.40 -15.01
CA SER A 182 2.58 14.88 -13.81
C SER A 182 1.47 13.92 -13.42
N VAL A 183 1.46 13.52 -12.17
CA VAL A 183 0.37 12.73 -11.56
C VAL A 183 -0.51 13.69 -10.78
N THR A 184 -1.78 13.82 -11.18
CA THR A 184 -2.75 14.64 -10.45
C THR A 184 -3.33 13.85 -9.28
N VAL A 185 -3.17 14.38 -8.08
CA VAL A 185 -3.72 13.81 -6.85
C VAL A 185 -5.03 14.55 -6.55
N PRO A 186 -6.17 13.85 -6.42
CA PRO A 186 -7.44 14.48 -6.11
C PRO A 186 -7.41 15.12 -4.71
N SER A 187 -8.14 16.21 -4.55
CA SER A 187 -8.24 16.95 -3.27
C SER A 187 -8.75 16.09 -2.11
N SER A 188 -9.54 15.05 -2.41
CA SER A 188 -10.02 14.09 -1.40
C SER A 188 -8.91 13.28 -0.71
N CYS A 189 -7.72 13.20 -1.32
CA CYS A 189 -6.55 12.56 -0.72
C CYS A 189 -5.73 13.49 0.18
N VAL A 190 -6.06 14.80 0.22
CA VAL A 190 -5.37 15.76 1.08
C VAL A 190 -5.85 15.63 2.50
N VAL A 191 -4.96 15.25 3.39
CA VAL A 191 -5.25 15.07 4.83
C VAL A 191 -5.10 16.39 5.58
N ALA A 192 -4.09 17.19 5.23
CA ALA A 192 -3.84 18.48 5.84
C ALA A 192 -3.09 19.43 4.88
N ARG A 193 -3.31 20.74 5.07
CA ARG A 193 -2.58 21.82 4.39
C ARG A 193 -1.88 22.66 5.46
N PRO A 194 -0.70 22.23 5.93
CA PRO A 194 0.08 23.02 6.87
C PRO A 194 0.52 24.35 6.25
N ALA A 195 0.90 25.31 7.09
CA ALA A 195 1.51 26.54 6.62
C ALA A 195 2.80 26.22 5.84
N GLY A 196 2.94 26.83 4.65
CA GLY A 196 4.08 26.57 3.76
C GLY A 196 3.68 25.95 2.43
N ASP A 197 4.68 25.54 1.66
CA ASP A 197 4.52 24.98 0.31
C ASP A 197 4.30 23.45 0.31
N LEU A 198 3.89 22.87 1.43
CA LEU A 198 3.72 21.44 1.58
C LEU A 198 2.25 21.06 1.80
N ASP A 199 1.80 20.03 1.11
CA ASP A 199 0.53 19.37 1.38
C ASP A 199 0.78 17.98 1.96
N VAL A 200 -0.05 17.57 2.93
CA VAL A 200 -0.07 16.21 3.47
C VAL A 200 -1.14 15.41 2.74
N ILE A 201 -0.73 14.36 2.06
CA ILE A 201 -1.63 13.50 1.29
C ILE A 201 -1.63 12.07 1.83
N ALA A 202 -2.76 11.40 1.70
CA ALA A 202 -2.90 9.97 1.98
C ALA A 202 -2.51 9.17 0.73
N VAL A 203 -1.52 8.31 0.86
CA VAL A 203 -1.01 7.49 -0.25
C VAL A 203 -0.66 6.08 0.23
N PRO A 204 -0.67 5.07 -0.65
CA PRO A 204 -0.07 3.78 -0.33
C PRO A 204 1.44 3.93 -0.19
N TYR A 205 2.02 3.27 0.83
CA TYR A 205 3.47 3.36 1.07
C TYR A 205 4.30 2.88 -0.12
N VAL A 206 3.80 1.88 -0.84
CA VAL A 206 4.45 1.33 -2.02
C VAL A 206 4.63 2.37 -3.14
N LEU A 207 3.76 3.39 -3.21
CA LEU A 207 3.92 4.49 -4.16
C LEU A 207 5.20 5.29 -3.86
N LYS A 208 5.47 5.55 -2.59
CA LYS A 208 6.69 6.25 -2.16
C LYS A 208 7.95 5.45 -2.53
N TYR A 209 7.89 4.14 -2.38
CA TYR A 209 8.95 3.24 -2.81
C TYR A 209 9.14 3.27 -4.33
N LEU A 210 8.06 3.18 -5.11
CA LEU A 210 8.10 3.27 -6.58
C LEU A 210 8.71 4.60 -7.06
N VAL A 211 8.34 5.72 -6.45
CA VAL A 211 8.91 7.04 -6.78
C VAL A 211 10.41 7.06 -6.56
N ALA A 212 10.89 6.44 -5.48
CA ALA A 212 12.33 6.36 -5.21
C ALA A 212 13.06 5.48 -6.23
N GLU A 213 12.50 4.34 -6.64
CA GLU A 213 13.08 3.48 -7.67
C GLU A 213 13.12 4.16 -9.03
N LEU A 214 12.04 4.82 -9.43
CA LEU A 214 11.99 5.58 -10.69
C LEU A 214 13.02 6.71 -10.70
N ALA A 215 13.17 7.40 -9.57
CA ALA A 215 14.19 8.44 -9.43
C ALA A 215 15.62 7.91 -9.60
N ALA A 216 15.90 6.70 -9.09
CA ALA A 216 17.17 6.01 -9.29
C ALA A 216 17.44 5.66 -10.77
N MET A 217 16.39 5.46 -11.56
CA MET A 217 16.47 5.24 -13.02
C MET A 217 16.50 6.55 -13.82
N GLY A 218 16.58 7.72 -13.17
CA GLY A 218 16.56 9.02 -13.83
C GLY A 218 15.16 9.52 -14.21
N LEU A 219 14.10 8.85 -13.78
CA LEU A 219 12.72 9.26 -14.05
C LEU A 219 12.16 10.06 -12.87
N ARG A 220 11.77 11.30 -13.11
CA ARG A 220 11.18 12.17 -12.08
C ARG A 220 9.66 12.16 -12.19
N MET A 221 9.00 11.74 -11.14
CA MET A 221 7.55 11.90 -10.98
C MET A 221 7.24 13.24 -10.31
N ARG A 222 6.27 13.98 -10.84
CA ARG A 222 5.72 15.20 -10.23
C ARG A 222 4.27 14.96 -9.83
N PHE A 223 3.94 15.37 -8.63
CA PHE A 223 2.60 15.30 -8.09
C PHE A 223 1.98 16.71 -8.10
N GLN A 224 0.79 16.81 -8.66
CA GLN A 224 -0.01 18.03 -8.59
C GLN A 224 -1.23 17.73 -7.73
N VAL A 225 -1.44 18.52 -6.70
CA VAL A 225 -2.64 18.41 -5.86
C VAL A 225 -3.69 19.32 -6.50
N ALA A 226 -4.85 18.74 -6.86
CA ALA A 226 -5.97 19.52 -7.33
C ALA A 226 -6.45 20.45 -6.21
N GLY A 227 -6.54 21.75 -6.53
CA GLY A 227 -6.94 22.81 -5.61
C GLY A 227 -8.41 22.75 -5.21
#